data_c31bd35140d7965ccdb20e3da8d51eee
#
_entry.id   c31bd35140d7965ccdb20e3da8d51eee
#
_cell.length_a   1.000
_cell.length_b   1.000
_cell.length_c   1.000
_cell.angle_alpha   90.00
_cell.angle_beta   90.00
_cell.angle_gamma   90.00
#
_symmetry.space_group_name_H-M   'P 1'
#
loop_
_entity.id
_entity.type
_entity.pdbx_description
1 polymer ?
#
loop_
_entity_poly.entity_id
_entity_poly.type
_entity_poly.pdbx_seq_one_letter_code
_entity_poly.pdbx_strand_id
1 'polypeptide(L)' 'MSPTVDELLTASLVRGERVARAVVVTAGGEARALLIWPAGHTFGDLGWPRLNQRVALYAEQLFEKGPSEM' A
#
# COMPACT_ATOMS: atom_id res chain seq x y z
N MET A 1 -13.17 -4.50 -16.48
CA MET A 1 -12.95 -5.15 -15.18
C MET A 1 -11.82 -4.43 -14.46
N SER A 2 -12.04 -4.09 -13.20
CA SER A 2 -11.03 -3.37 -12.43
C SER A 2 -9.97 -4.34 -11.92
N PRO A 3 -8.70 -3.94 -11.91
CA PRO A 3 -7.68 -4.81 -11.36
C PRO A 3 -7.83 -4.92 -9.84
N THR A 4 -7.42 -6.04 -9.30
CA THR A 4 -7.39 -6.23 -7.86
C THR A 4 -6.08 -5.65 -7.31
N VAL A 5 -6.04 -5.51 -5.98
CA VAL A 5 -4.82 -5.07 -5.31
C VAL A 5 -3.66 -6.01 -5.63
N ASP A 6 -3.92 -7.32 -5.60
CA ASP A 6 -2.86 -8.29 -5.88
C ASP A 6 -2.35 -8.18 -7.31
N GLU A 7 -3.25 -7.95 -8.26
CA GLU A 7 -2.85 -7.80 -9.66
C GLU A 7 -1.97 -6.58 -9.86
N LEU A 8 -2.34 -5.47 -9.24
CA LEU A 8 -1.55 -4.25 -9.34
C LEU A 8 -0.20 -4.40 -8.65
N LEU A 9 -0.18 -5.04 -7.50
CA LEU A 9 1.06 -5.29 -6.79
C LEU A 9 2.00 -6.13 -7.64
N THR A 10 1.49 -7.21 -8.20
CA THR A 10 2.30 -8.08 -9.05
C THR A 10 2.83 -7.32 -10.26
N ALA A 11 1.98 -6.54 -10.91
CA ALA A 11 2.41 -5.77 -12.08
C ALA A 11 3.51 -4.77 -11.72
N SER A 12 3.38 -4.11 -10.57
CA SER A 12 4.40 -3.16 -10.14
C SER A 12 5.73 -3.86 -9.86
N LEU A 13 5.68 -5.00 -9.21
CA LEU A 13 6.89 -5.75 -8.91
C LEU A 13 7.57 -6.25 -10.17
N VAL A 14 6.79 -6.69 -11.15
CA VAL A 14 7.35 -7.16 -12.42
C VAL A 14 8.06 -6.02 -13.14
N ARG A 15 7.53 -4.79 -13.04
CA ARG A 15 8.16 -3.61 -13.65
C ARG A 15 9.33 -3.09 -12.83
N GLY A 16 9.60 -3.67 -11.66
CA GLY A 16 10.66 -3.19 -10.80
C GLY A 16 10.32 -1.94 -10.00
N GLU A 17 9.04 -1.62 -9.91
CA GLU A 17 8.61 -0.45 -9.14
C GLU A 17 8.61 -0.74 -7.66
N ARG A 18 8.88 0.28 -6.87
CA ARG A 18 8.74 0.18 -5.44
C ARG A 18 7.28 0.41 -5.07
N VAL A 19 6.76 -0.40 -4.18
CA VAL A 19 5.37 -0.27 -3.73
C VAL A 19 5.27 -0.84 -2.33
N ALA A 20 4.46 -0.20 -1.49
CA ALA A 20 4.18 -0.69 -0.15
C ALA A 20 2.75 -1.19 -0.12
N ARG A 21 2.51 -2.26 0.62
CA ARG A 21 1.18 -2.80 0.83
C ARG A 21 0.87 -2.81 2.31
N ALA A 22 -0.23 -2.15 2.67
CA ALA A 22 -0.73 -2.16 4.03
C ALA A 22 -2.00 -3.00 4.07
N VAL A 23 -2.14 -3.82 5.09
CA VAL A 23 -3.29 -4.70 5.23
C VAL A 23 -3.88 -4.52 6.62
N VAL A 24 -5.20 -4.38 6.68
CA VAL A 24 -5.93 -4.33 7.94
C VAL A 24 -6.91 -5.48 7.95
N VAL A 25 -6.93 -6.22 9.05
CA VAL A 25 -7.88 -7.30 9.26
C VAL A 25 -8.83 -6.87 10.36
N THR A 26 -10.12 -6.80 10.05
CA THR A 26 -11.11 -6.38 11.03
C THR A 26 -11.46 -7.53 11.97
N ALA A 27 -12.14 -7.19 13.06
CA ALA A 27 -12.59 -8.20 14.02
C ALA A 27 -13.52 -9.22 13.38
N GLY A 28 -14.22 -8.83 12.31
CA GLY A 28 -15.09 -9.76 11.60
C GLY A 28 -14.36 -10.65 10.60
N GLY A 29 -13.05 -10.52 10.50
CA GLY A 29 -12.27 -11.34 9.58
C GLY A 29 -12.11 -10.78 8.19
N GLU A 30 -12.64 -9.60 7.93
CA GLU A 30 -12.46 -8.96 6.63
C GLU A 30 -11.05 -8.41 6.51
N ALA A 31 -10.45 -8.58 5.35
CA ALA A 31 -9.15 -8.01 5.08
C ALA A 31 -9.29 -6.89 4.06
N ARG A 32 -8.64 -5.76 4.33
CA ARG A 32 -8.61 -4.64 3.39
C ARG A 32 -7.17 -4.26 3.15
N ALA A 33 -6.87 -3.82 1.96
CA ALA A 33 -5.50 -3.53 1.58
C ALA A 33 -5.40 -2.18 0.87
N LEU A 34 -4.24 -1.54 1.04
CA LEU A 34 -3.94 -0.28 0.40
C LEU A 34 -2.52 -0.37 -0.17
N LEU A 35 -2.37 -0.04 -1.44
CA LEU A 35 -1.06 0.05 -2.07
C LEU A 35 -0.63 1.50 -2.13
N ILE A 36 0.64 1.75 -1.86
CA ILE A 36 1.21 3.10 -1.86
C ILE A 36 2.48 3.09 -2.68
N TRP A 37 2.62 4.04 -3.61
CA TRP A 37 3.81 4.19 -4.42
C TRP A 37 4.61 5.40 -3.97
N PRO A 38 5.93 5.41 -4.20
CA PRO A 38 6.78 6.53 -3.75
C PRO A 38 6.36 7.89 -4.31
N ALA A 39 5.69 7.88 -5.46
CA ALA A 39 5.23 9.14 -6.06
C ALA A 39 4.05 9.73 -5.31
N GLY A 40 3.49 9.01 -4.35
CA GLY A 40 2.41 9.51 -3.52
C GLY A 40 1.03 9.01 -3.90
N HIS A 41 0.88 8.34 -5.03
CA HIS A 41 -0.44 7.83 -5.36
C HIS A 41 -0.69 6.50 -4.66
N THR A 42 -1.97 6.18 -4.51
CA THR A 42 -2.38 5.00 -3.78
C THR A 42 -3.49 4.29 -4.54
N PHE A 43 -3.71 3.02 -4.18
CA PHE A 43 -4.82 2.25 -4.72
C PHE A 43 -5.37 1.37 -3.61
N GLY A 44 -6.69 1.37 -3.47
CA GLY A 44 -7.35 0.58 -2.45
C GLY A 44 -7.87 1.44 -1.33
N ASP A 45 -8.36 0.80 -0.28
CA ASP A 45 -8.97 1.50 0.83
C ASP A 45 -8.95 0.59 2.06
N LEU A 46 -8.47 1.13 3.18
CA LEU A 46 -8.46 0.39 4.44
C LEU A 46 -9.77 0.54 5.19
N GLY A 47 -10.69 1.34 4.66
CA GLY A 47 -12.00 1.53 5.28
C GLY A 47 -12.11 2.77 6.14
N TRP A 48 -10.99 3.40 6.46
CA TRP A 48 -10.97 4.61 7.28
C TRP A 48 -10.08 5.63 6.60
N PRO A 49 -10.63 6.77 6.14
CA PRO A 49 -9.82 7.76 5.42
C PRO A 49 -8.61 8.27 6.21
N ARG A 50 -8.79 8.46 7.51
CA ARG A 50 -7.65 8.92 8.32
C ARG A 50 -6.55 7.88 8.39
N LEU A 51 -6.94 6.62 8.47
CA LEU A 51 -5.96 5.55 8.50
C LEU A 51 -5.21 5.48 7.17
N ASN A 52 -5.94 5.61 6.05
CA ASN A 52 -5.31 5.63 4.74
C ASN A 52 -4.24 6.72 4.67
N GLN A 53 -4.56 7.92 5.15
CA GLN A 53 -3.62 9.03 5.13
C GLN A 53 -2.39 8.76 5.98
N ARG A 54 -2.60 8.23 7.18
CA ARG A 54 -1.48 7.95 8.07
C ARG A 54 -0.57 6.88 7.52
N VAL A 55 -1.16 5.85 6.95
CA VAL A 55 -0.38 4.76 6.36
C VAL A 55 0.41 5.27 5.16
N ALA A 56 -0.20 6.12 4.34
CA ALA A 56 0.49 6.66 3.18
C ALA A 56 1.68 7.52 3.60
N LEU A 57 1.50 8.35 4.64
CA LEU A 57 2.60 9.16 5.15
C LEU A 57 3.73 8.30 5.70
N TYR A 58 3.36 7.25 6.42
CA TYR A 58 4.36 6.35 6.97
C TYR A 58 5.14 5.65 5.86
N ALA A 59 4.44 5.23 4.82
CA ALA A 59 5.09 4.58 3.68
C ALA A 59 6.04 5.55 2.97
N GLU A 60 5.64 6.82 2.83
CA GLU A 60 6.50 7.81 2.23
C GLU A 60 7.80 7.95 3.01
N GLN A 61 7.70 7.96 4.32
CA GLN A 61 8.89 8.05 5.15
C GLN A 61 9.80 6.85 4.97
N LEU A 62 9.22 5.67 4.85
CA LEU A 62 10.00 4.47 4.60
C LEU A 62 10.70 4.52 3.25
N PHE A 63 10.01 5.01 2.22
CA PHE A 63 10.62 5.15 0.91
C PHE A 63 11.77 6.14 0.93
N GLU A 64 11.61 7.24 1.67
CA GLU A 64 12.66 8.25 1.75
C GLU A 64 13.91 7.72 2.42
N LYS A 65 13.75 6.87 3.42
CA LYS A 65 14.90 6.29 4.09
C LYS A 65 15.61 5.27 3.22
N GLY A 66 14.97 4.89 2.12
CA GLY A 66 15.52 3.90 1.25
C GLY A 66 15.38 2.51 1.81
N PRO A 67 15.99 1.54 1.18
CA PRO A 67 15.89 0.18 1.69
C PRO A 67 16.52 0.14 3.03
N SER A 68 15.70 -0.02 4.00
CA SER A 68 16.14 -0.02 5.34
C SER A 68 16.83 -1.30 5.62
N GLU A 69 17.97 -1.20 6.21
CA GLU A 69 18.53 -2.34 6.70
C GLU A 69 18.19 -2.44 8.04
N MET A 70 17.79 -3.49 8.37
CA MET A 70 17.42 -3.71 9.69
C MET A 70 18.50 -4.29 10.45
#